data_27d8408bc80ea9e2f48c983be3d775c0
#
_entry.id   27d8408bc80ea9e2f48c983be3d775c0
#
_cell.length_a   1.000
_cell.length_b   1.000
_cell.length_c   1.000
_cell.angle_alpha   90.00
_cell.angle_beta   90.00
_cell.angle_gamma   90.00
#
_symmetry.space_group_name_H-M   'P 1'
#
loop_
_entity.id
_entity.type
_entity.pdbx_description
1 polymer ?
#
loop_
_entity_poly.entity_id
_entity_poly.type
_entity_poly.pdbx_seq_one_letter_code
_entity_poly.pdbx_strand_id
1 'polypeptide(L)'
;TLFAPNAACTRAQIVTFLWRAAGSPEPKALSSFADVPADAYYAKAVAWAVENGITEGTSDTTFAPGTICTRAQGAALLYRAAGSPAVSGSAAFTDVPADAYYADAAAWAEQKGITGGIGNGLFGPHNNCTRAQIVTFLYRLYGSK
;
A
#
# COMPACT_ATOMS: atom_id res chain seq x y z
N THR A 1 2.24 23.49 -2.73
CA THR A 1 2.08 22.74 -1.49
C THR A 1 3.31 21.93 -1.15
N LEU A 2 3.60 21.83 0.12
CA LEU A 2 4.74 21.08 0.59
C LEU A 2 4.47 19.59 0.47
N PHE A 3 5.51 18.84 0.10
CA PHE A 3 5.42 17.38 0.02
C PHE A 3 5.15 16.75 1.40
N ALA A 4 5.65 17.36 2.47
CA ALA A 4 5.52 16.87 3.85
C ALA A 4 6.00 15.41 3.98
N PRO A 5 7.30 15.15 3.77
CA PRO A 5 7.81 13.78 3.67
C PRO A 5 7.63 12.96 4.95
N ASN A 6 7.60 13.61 6.10
CA ASN A 6 7.46 12.90 7.39
C ASN A 6 6.02 12.75 7.84
N ALA A 7 5.06 13.28 7.09
CA ALA A 7 3.65 13.10 7.41
C ALA A 7 3.23 11.66 7.14
N ALA A 8 2.38 11.11 8.01
CA ALA A 8 1.85 9.77 7.81
C ALA A 8 0.87 9.78 6.63
N CYS A 9 0.85 8.69 5.87
CA CYS A 9 -0.06 8.54 4.74
C CYS A 9 -1.37 7.93 5.15
N THR A 10 -2.46 8.47 4.61
CA THR A 10 -3.78 7.85 4.75
C THR A 10 -3.95 6.75 3.71
N ARG A 11 -4.97 5.91 3.92
CA ARG A 11 -5.34 4.87 2.97
C ARG A 11 -5.66 5.48 1.59
N ALA A 12 -6.39 6.60 1.57
CA ALA A 12 -6.72 7.29 0.31
C ALA A 12 -5.46 7.76 -0.41
N GLN A 13 -4.50 8.28 0.33
CA GLN A 13 -3.25 8.77 -0.26
C GLN A 13 -2.43 7.65 -0.87
N ILE A 14 -2.27 6.54 -0.16
CA ILE A 14 -1.47 5.41 -0.66
C ILE A 14 -2.11 4.82 -1.92
N VAL A 15 -3.42 4.60 -1.90
CA VAL A 15 -4.13 4.05 -3.06
C VAL A 15 -4.02 5.00 -4.25
N THR A 16 -4.09 6.31 -4.00
CA THR A 16 -3.94 7.31 -5.07
C THR A 16 -2.53 7.30 -5.65
N PHE A 17 -1.50 7.18 -4.82
CA PHE A 17 -0.13 7.07 -5.30
C PHE A 17 0.06 5.81 -6.17
N LEU A 18 -0.47 4.67 -5.73
CA LEU A 18 -0.42 3.43 -6.49
C LEU A 18 -1.11 3.58 -7.84
N TRP A 19 -2.30 4.17 -7.84
CA TRP A 19 -3.08 4.39 -9.04
C TRP A 19 -2.32 5.26 -10.06
N ARG A 20 -1.73 6.35 -9.57
CA ARG A 20 -0.93 7.24 -10.42
C ARG A 20 0.31 6.53 -10.95
N ALA A 21 0.98 5.73 -10.12
CA ALA A 21 2.15 4.98 -10.55
C ALA A 21 1.79 3.95 -11.63
N ALA A 22 0.57 3.45 -11.61
CA ALA A 22 0.08 2.51 -12.62
C ALA A 22 -0.39 3.20 -13.91
N GLY A 23 -0.30 4.52 -13.99
CA GLY A 23 -0.69 5.29 -15.17
C GLY A 23 -2.10 5.85 -15.10
N SER A 24 -2.67 5.92 -13.91
CA SER A 24 -4.02 6.45 -13.68
C SER A 24 -5.08 5.78 -14.56
N PRO A 25 -5.15 4.44 -14.58
CA PRO A 25 -6.13 3.76 -15.43
C PRO A 25 -7.55 4.07 -15.02
N GLU A 26 -8.43 4.23 -16.01
CA GLU A 26 -9.82 4.55 -15.75
C GLU A 26 -10.55 3.32 -15.20
N PRO A 27 -11.19 3.39 -14.02
CA PRO A 27 -11.97 2.25 -13.52
C PRO A 27 -13.26 2.07 -14.30
N LYS A 28 -13.80 0.87 -14.29
CA LYS A 28 -15.06 0.56 -15.01
C LYS A 28 -16.25 1.26 -14.38
N ALA A 29 -16.25 1.37 -13.05
CA ALA A 29 -17.32 2.04 -12.31
C ALA A 29 -16.75 2.52 -10.99
N LEU A 30 -17.37 3.51 -10.37
CA LEU A 30 -16.96 3.95 -9.04
C LEU A 30 -17.42 2.93 -8.00
N SER A 31 -16.71 2.89 -6.87
CA SER A 31 -17.03 1.97 -5.80
C SER A 31 -18.31 2.38 -5.09
N SER A 32 -18.90 1.44 -4.37
CA SER A 32 -20.13 1.68 -3.61
C SER A 32 -19.90 2.02 -2.15
N PHE A 33 -18.65 2.35 -1.77
CA PHE A 33 -18.36 2.71 -0.39
C PHE A 33 -19.04 4.01 0.00
N ALA A 34 -19.76 3.99 1.12
CA ALA A 34 -20.50 5.15 1.60
C ALA A 34 -19.59 6.32 1.94
N ASP A 35 -18.35 6.04 2.34
CA ASP A 35 -17.38 7.06 2.76
C ASP A 35 -16.43 7.49 1.65
N VAL A 36 -16.74 7.14 0.39
CA VAL A 36 -15.97 7.57 -0.78
C VAL A 36 -16.90 8.35 -1.71
N PRO A 37 -16.96 9.69 -1.56
CA PRO A 37 -17.79 10.50 -2.46
C PRO A 37 -17.29 10.42 -3.91
N ALA A 38 -18.22 10.46 -4.85
CA ALA A 38 -17.88 10.33 -6.28
C ALA A 38 -16.95 11.43 -6.77
N ASP A 39 -16.96 12.61 -6.15
CA ASP A 39 -16.13 13.74 -6.53
C ASP A 39 -14.82 13.84 -5.72
N ALA A 40 -14.54 12.88 -4.85
CA ALA A 40 -13.29 12.88 -4.10
C ALA A 40 -12.10 12.64 -5.04
N TYR A 41 -10.96 13.26 -4.72
CA TYR A 41 -9.75 13.10 -5.56
C TYR A 41 -9.31 11.64 -5.67
N TYR A 42 -9.67 10.82 -4.67
CA TYR A 42 -9.26 9.42 -4.61
C TYR A 42 -10.35 8.45 -5.09
N ALA A 43 -11.48 8.95 -5.57
CA ALA A 43 -12.61 8.08 -5.91
C ALA A 43 -12.25 7.06 -7.00
N LYS A 44 -11.59 7.51 -8.06
CA LYS A 44 -11.17 6.63 -9.15
C LYS A 44 -10.09 5.64 -8.71
N ALA A 45 -9.15 6.12 -7.88
CA ALA A 45 -8.09 5.27 -7.37
C ALA A 45 -8.64 4.13 -6.51
N VAL A 46 -9.61 4.44 -5.65
CA VAL A 46 -10.27 3.43 -4.82
C VAL A 46 -11.01 2.41 -5.68
N ALA A 47 -11.76 2.88 -6.67
CA ALA A 47 -12.49 1.98 -7.57
C ALA A 47 -11.53 1.05 -8.32
N TRP A 48 -10.45 1.61 -8.86
CA TRP A 48 -9.42 0.83 -9.54
C TRP A 48 -8.80 -0.22 -8.61
N ALA A 49 -8.50 0.16 -7.38
CA ALA A 49 -7.87 -0.74 -6.43
C ALA A 49 -8.79 -1.91 -6.06
N VAL A 50 -10.08 -1.65 -5.91
CA VAL A 50 -11.07 -2.71 -5.65
C VAL A 50 -11.19 -3.64 -6.86
N GLU A 51 -11.28 -3.08 -8.06
CA GLU A 51 -11.39 -3.88 -9.29
C GLU A 51 -10.19 -4.82 -9.48
N ASN A 52 -9.02 -4.40 -9.02
CA ASN A 52 -7.79 -5.16 -9.21
C ASN A 52 -7.40 -5.99 -7.98
N GLY A 53 -8.29 -6.11 -7.00
CA GLY A 53 -8.04 -6.96 -5.84
C GLY A 53 -6.98 -6.42 -4.89
N ILE A 54 -6.65 -5.13 -4.99
CA ILE A 54 -5.62 -4.50 -4.16
C ILE A 54 -6.17 -4.24 -2.77
N THR A 55 -7.43 -3.86 -2.68
CA THR A 55 -8.11 -3.61 -1.41
C THR A 55 -9.57 -4.05 -1.48
N GLU A 56 -10.13 -4.38 -0.34
CA GLU A 56 -11.56 -4.72 -0.23
C GLU A 56 -12.30 -3.71 0.65
N GLY A 57 -11.58 -2.74 1.21
CA GLY A 57 -12.14 -1.82 2.19
C GLY A 57 -12.03 -2.37 3.60
N THR A 58 -12.59 -1.64 4.56
CA THR A 58 -12.61 -2.06 5.97
C THR A 58 -13.90 -2.78 6.34
N SER A 59 -14.92 -2.66 5.48
CA SER A 59 -16.17 -3.40 5.56
C SER A 59 -16.79 -3.38 4.17
N ASP A 60 -17.98 -3.99 4.02
CA ASP A 60 -18.71 -3.99 2.75
C ASP A 60 -19.11 -2.59 2.31
N THR A 61 -19.23 -1.64 3.24
CA THR A 61 -19.75 -0.31 2.96
C THR A 61 -18.76 0.81 3.22
N THR A 62 -17.58 0.52 3.80
CA THR A 62 -16.60 1.56 4.14
C THR A 62 -15.22 1.22 3.63
N PHE A 63 -14.50 2.23 3.15
CA PHE A 63 -13.11 2.14 2.76
C PHE A 63 -12.16 2.71 3.81
N ALA A 64 -12.62 3.65 4.62
CA ALA A 64 -11.87 4.40 5.62
C ALA A 64 -10.72 5.20 4.98
N PRO A 65 -11.06 6.15 4.08
CA PRO A 65 -10.03 6.89 3.32
C PRO A 65 -9.11 7.72 4.21
N GLY A 66 -9.60 8.26 5.33
CA GLY A 66 -8.83 9.11 6.22
C GLY A 66 -7.98 8.37 7.25
N THR A 67 -8.08 7.05 7.30
CA THR A 67 -7.32 6.28 8.29
C THR A 67 -5.85 6.19 7.87
N ILE A 68 -4.95 6.39 8.83
CA ILE A 68 -3.51 6.31 8.61
C ILE A 68 -3.13 4.86 8.31
N CYS A 69 -2.32 4.66 7.29
CA CYS A 69 -1.78 3.35 6.94
C CYS A 69 -0.54 3.03 7.75
N THR A 70 -0.45 1.78 8.22
CA THR A 70 0.78 1.27 8.78
C THR A 70 1.70 0.79 7.66
N ARG A 71 2.97 0.56 8.01
CA ARG A 71 3.93 -0.03 7.06
C ARG A 71 3.47 -1.40 6.58
N ALA A 72 2.87 -2.22 7.47
CA ALA A 72 2.31 -3.52 7.09
C ALA A 72 1.20 -3.37 6.04
N GLN A 73 0.30 -2.43 6.26
CA GLN A 73 -0.79 -2.18 5.32
C GLN A 73 -0.27 -1.67 3.98
N GLY A 74 0.69 -0.75 4.02
CA GLY A 74 1.30 -0.23 2.80
C GLY A 74 1.99 -1.31 1.99
N ALA A 75 2.77 -2.17 2.66
CA ALA A 75 3.43 -3.28 1.99
C ALA A 75 2.43 -4.25 1.37
N ALA A 76 1.34 -4.54 2.08
CA ALA A 76 0.30 -5.43 1.56
C ALA A 76 -0.37 -4.85 0.32
N LEU A 77 -0.64 -3.54 0.31
CA LEU A 77 -1.22 -2.87 -0.86
C LEU A 77 -0.28 -2.94 -2.06
N LEU A 78 1.00 -2.65 -1.86
CA LEU A 78 2.02 -2.74 -2.91
C LEU A 78 2.13 -4.17 -3.45
N TYR A 79 2.16 -5.14 -2.57
CA TYR A 79 2.27 -6.54 -2.92
C TYR A 79 1.09 -6.98 -3.79
N ARG A 80 -0.12 -6.59 -3.41
CA ARG A 80 -1.33 -6.90 -4.19
C ARG A 80 -1.34 -6.17 -5.53
N ALA A 81 -0.86 -4.94 -5.57
CA ALA A 81 -0.75 -4.17 -6.81
C ALA A 81 0.23 -4.85 -7.79
N ALA A 82 1.24 -5.54 -7.26
CA ALA A 82 2.19 -6.29 -8.07
C ALA A 82 1.67 -7.67 -8.50
N GLY A 83 0.44 -8.02 -8.13
CA GLY A 83 -0.18 -9.28 -8.49
C GLY A 83 0.03 -10.40 -7.49
N SER A 84 0.42 -10.07 -6.27
CA SER A 84 0.67 -11.03 -5.19
C SER A 84 1.58 -12.17 -5.63
N PRO A 85 2.79 -11.87 -6.12
CA PRO A 85 3.67 -12.92 -6.65
C PRO A 85 4.08 -13.90 -5.55
N ALA A 86 4.37 -15.14 -5.97
CA ALA A 86 4.81 -16.16 -5.03
C ALA A 86 6.11 -15.74 -4.37
N VAL A 87 6.21 -15.99 -3.06
CA VAL A 87 7.38 -15.63 -2.26
C VAL A 87 8.08 -16.88 -1.78
N SER A 88 9.42 -16.90 -1.91
CA SER A 88 10.26 -18.01 -1.50
C SER A 88 10.79 -17.71 -0.10
N GLY A 89 10.41 -18.50 0.90
CA GLY A 89 10.87 -18.34 2.27
C GLY A 89 10.20 -17.22 3.02
N SER A 90 10.73 -16.88 4.18
CA SER A 90 10.21 -15.86 5.06
C SER A 90 11.07 -14.61 5.00
N ALA A 91 10.52 -13.49 5.46
CA ALA A 91 11.30 -12.28 5.67
C ALA A 91 12.33 -12.50 6.76
N ALA A 92 13.46 -11.81 6.65
CA ALA A 92 14.50 -11.86 7.68
C ALA A 92 14.18 -10.97 8.89
N PHE A 93 13.04 -10.30 8.88
CA PHE A 93 12.66 -9.38 9.96
C PHE A 93 12.12 -10.14 11.17
N THR A 94 12.65 -9.82 12.35
CA THR A 94 12.25 -10.52 13.57
C THR A 94 10.89 -10.13 14.10
N ASP A 95 10.34 -9.00 13.64
CA ASP A 95 9.04 -8.51 14.07
C ASP A 95 7.92 -8.84 13.07
N VAL A 96 8.16 -9.76 12.14
CA VAL A 96 7.16 -10.21 11.18
C VAL A 96 6.84 -11.69 11.45
N PRO A 97 5.74 -11.97 12.17
CA PRO A 97 5.34 -13.36 12.41
C PRO A 97 5.01 -14.07 11.08
N ALA A 98 5.34 -15.35 10.99
CA ALA A 98 5.12 -16.12 9.77
C ALA A 98 3.65 -16.21 9.36
N ASP A 99 2.73 -16.10 10.32
CA ASP A 99 1.28 -16.19 10.08
C ASP A 99 0.62 -14.81 9.94
N ALA A 100 1.37 -13.72 9.94
CA ALA A 100 0.80 -12.39 9.76
C ALA A 100 0.27 -12.23 8.34
N TYR A 101 -0.83 -11.46 8.19
CA TYR A 101 -1.42 -11.24 6.87
C TYR A 101 -0.44 -10.56 5.90
N TYR A 102 0.54 -9.84 6.43
CA TYR A 102 1.54 -9.10 5.64
C TYR A 102 2.88 -9.84 5.53
N ALA A 103 2.95 -11.09 6.01
CA ALA A 103 4.24 -11.81 6.03
C ALA A 103 4.81 -11.98 4.63
N ASP A 104 4.00 -12.40 3.66
CA ASP A 104 4.45 -12.56 2.28
C ASP A 104 4.80 -11.22 1.65
N ALA A 105 4.02 -10.19 1.95
CA ALA A 105 4.28 -8.84 1.43
C ALA A 105 5.62 -8.31 1.95
N ALA A 106 5.90 -8.49 3.24
CA ALA A 106 7.17 -8.05 3.83
C ALA A 106 8.36 -8.80 3.23
N ALA A 107 8.23 -10.13 3.08
CA ALA A 107 9.27 -10.95 2.47
C ALA A 107 9.52 -10.56 1.01
N TRP A 108 8.45 -10.37 0.26
CA TRP A 108 8.53 -9.92 -1.14
C TRP A 108 9.23 -8.56 -1.24
N ALA A 109 8.84 -7.61 -0.40
CA ALA A 109 9.40 -6.26 -0.43
C ALA A 109 10.91 -6.29 -0.11
N GLU A 110 11.33 -7.12 0.84
CA GLU A 110 12.74 -7.29 1.16
C GLU A 110 13.50 -7.91 -0.01
N GLN A 111 12.97 -8.99 -0.57
CA GLN A 111 13.63 -9.74 -1.66
C GLN A 111 13.76 -8.91 -2.93
N LYS A 112 12.78 -8.03 -3.18
CA LYS A 112 12.81 -7.13 -4.34
C LYS A 112 13.59 -5.86 -4.10
N GLY A 113 14.16 -5.67 -2.91
CA GLY A 113 14.91 -4.47 -2.59
C GLY A 113 14.04 -3.23 -2.40
N ILE A 114 12.73 -3.41 -2.17
CA ILE A 114 11.81 -2.29 -1.96
C ILE A 114 12.02 -1.70 -0.57
N THR A 115 12.29 -2.55 0.42
CA THR A 115 12.57 -2.09 1.77
C THR A 115 13.71 -2.89 2.41
N GLY A 116 14.52 -2.22 3.20
CA GLY A 116 15.50 -2.85 4.09
C GLY A 116 15.05 -2.86 5.53
N GLY A 117 13.82 -2.42 5.80
CA GLY A 117 13.30 -2.31 7.16
C GLY A 117 13.64 -0.97 7.80
N ILE A 118 13.57 -0.93 9.13
CA ILE A 118 13.83 0.30 9.90
C ILE A 118 15.09 0.19 10.75
N GLY A 119 15.90 -0.86 10.54
CA GLY A 119 17.12 -1.10 11.29
C GLY A 119 16.96 -2.23 12.29
N ASN A 120 18.09 -2.76 12.75
CA ASN A 120 18.14 -3.81 13.78
C ASN A 120 17.35 -5.08 13.42
N GLY A 121 17.20 -5.37 12.13
CA GLY A 121 16.44 -6.54 11.71
C GLY A 121 14.93 -6.40 11.86
N LEU A 122 14.42 -5.17 11.96
CA LEU A 122 13.00 -4.89 12.16
C LEU A 122 12.39 -4.31 10.89
N PHE A 123 11.16 -4.75 10.59
CA PHE A 123 10.37 -4.18 9.50
C PHE A 123 9.56 -2.97 9.96
N GLY A 124 9.14 -2.96 11.20
CA GLY A 124 8.28 -1.91 11.77
C GLY A 124 6.85 -1.99 11.26
N PRO A 125 6.19 -3.17 11.31
CA PRO A 125 4.88 -3.35 10.66
C PRO A 125 3.80 -2.44 11.20
N HIS A 126 3.86 -2.10 12.49
CA HIS A 126 2.81 -1.28 13.12
C HIS A 126 3.14 0.20 13.14
N ASN A 127 4.31 0.58 12.64
CA ASN A 127 4.65 2.00 12.51
C ASN A 127 3.85 2.60 11.36
N ASN A 128 3.56 3.90 11.46
CA ASN A 128 2.91 4.61 10.36
C ASN A 128 3.80 4.62 9.12
N CYS A 129 3.19 4.47 7.96
CA CYS A 129 3.90 4.62 6.70
C CYS A 129 3.92 6.10 6.33
N THR A 130 5.10 6.70 6.21
CA THR A 130 5.21 8.12 5.86
C THR A 130 5.13 8.32 4.35
N ARG A 131 4.86 9.56 3.93
CA ARG A 131 4.85 9.90 2.51
C ARG A 131 6.20 9.59 1.86
N ALA A 132 7.31 9.91 2.53
CA ALA A 132 8.64 9.60 2.01
C ALA A 132 8.82 8.10 1.82
N GLN A 133 8.37 7.31 2.78
CA GLN A 133 8.50 5.85 2.70
C GLN A 133 7.70 5.27 1.52
N ILE A 134 6.45 5.68 1.36
CA ILE A 134 5.63 5.13 0.28
C ILE A 134 6.17 5.57 -1.10
N VAL A 135 6.63 6.80 -1.22
CA VAL A 135 7.22 7.28 -2.48
C VAL A 135 8.50 6.51 -2.80
N THR A 136 9.33 6.26 -1.79
CA THR A 136 10.55 5.46 -1.96
C THR A 136 10.21 4.03 -2.40
N PHE A 137 9.21 3.42 -1.77
CA PHE A 137 8.78 2.07 -2.12
C PHE A 137 8.28 2.02 -3.56
N LEU A 138 7.47 3.00 -3.96
CA LEU A 138 6.94 3.07 -5.33
C LEU A 138 8.05 3.26 -6.35
N TYR A 139 9.02 4.12 -6.04
CA TYR A 139 10.16 4.33 -6.92
C TYR A 139 10.94 3.04 -7.12
N ARG A 140 11.20 2.31 -6.05
CA ARG A 140 11.95 1.04 -6.12
C ARG A 140 11.17 -0.03 -6.86
N LEU A 141 9.84 -0.03 -6.73
CA LEU A 141 9.00 -1.02 -7.42
C LEU A 141 8.86 -0.71 -8.91
N TYR A 142 8.55 0.52 -9.26
CA TYR A 142 8.22 0.91 -10.63
C TYR A 142 9.33 1.65 -11.36
N GLY A 143 10.12 2.42 -10.66
CA GLY A 143 11.13 3.29 -11.27
C GLY A 143 12.41 2.59 -11.66
N SER A 144 12.64 1.39 -11.15
CA SER A 144 13.88 0.64 -11.41
C SER A 144 13.80 -0.22 -12.68
N LYS A 145 12.72 -0.15 -13.40
CA LYS A 145 12.51 -0.94 -14.62
C LYS A 145 13.19 -0.31 -15.83
#